data_0d58fa1723e09112bef76dc76d51142a
#
_entry.id   0d58fa1723e09112bef76dc76d51142a
#
_cell.length_a   1.000
_cell.length_b   1.000
_cell.length_c   1.000
_cell.angle_alpha   90.00
_cell.angle_beta   90.00
_cell.angle_gamma   90.00
#
_symmetry.space_group_name_H-M   'P 1'
#
loop_
_entity.id
_entity.type
_entity.pdbx_description
1 polymer ?
#
loop_
_entity_poly.entity_id
_entity_poly.type
_entity_poly.pdbx_seq_one_letter_code
_entity_poly.pdbx_strand_id
1 'polypeptide(L)'
;MTLPLEGRVAFITGIARGQGRSHAVRLAESGADIIGVDICAPIEDVEYPLATRDDLDETVKLVEGLGRRIVADVGDVRDRDSLDAVYKRGLGEFGRLDFVIANAGVMPVFGPRANEFASWQLCLDVLLTGVLNTVELTYKQIVEQGDGGSIVITSSMAALKPMMRTESSHSYGLLGYSAAKAGLVNLARNYASILAVHRIRVNTLHPTSVNTPMIHNEMIERHWATADPENMQVLVSAIPVMEVEPEDISAAVAWLCSDDSRYFTGNEVRIDAGANLR
;
A
#
# COMPACT_ATOMS: atom_id res chain seq x y z
N MET A 1 22.30 -21.47 -0.77
CA MET A 1 21.12 -21.44 0.13
C MET A 1 19.97 -20.95 -0.71
N THR A 2 18.82 -21.59 -0.62
CA THR A 2 17.58 -21.12 -1.32
C THR A 2 17.10 -19.84 -0.64
N LEU A 3 16.66 -18.86 -1.43
CA LEU A 3 16.11 -17.63 -0.89
C LEU A 3 14.72 -17.90 -0.27
N PRO A 4 14.28 -17.13 0.76
CA PRO A 4 13.04 -17.42 1.50
C PRO A 4 11.79 -17.46 0.62
N LEU A 5 11.75 -16.68 -0.49
CA LEU A 5 10.60 -16.56 -1.39
C LEU A 5 10.92 -17.08 -2.81
N GLU A 6 11.95 -17.92 -2.93
CA GLU A 6 12.35 -18.50 -4.23
C GLU A 6 11.18 -19.26 -4.89
N GLY A 7 10.92 -18.94 -6.17
CA GLY A 7 9.84 -19.55 -6.95
C GLY A 7 8.44 -19.09 -6.59
N ARG A 8 8.29 -18.04 -5.77
CA ARG A 8 7.02 -17.40 -5.43
C ARG A 8 6.78 -16.17 -6.30
N VAL A 9 5.52 -15.75 -6.40
CA VAL A 9 5.08 -14.60 -7.20
C VAL A 9 4.25 -13.64 -6.33
N ALA A 10 4.60 -12.35 -6.37
CA ALA A 10 3.88 -11.29 -5.69
C ALA A 10 3.17 -10.35 -6.68
N PHE A 11 1.90 -10.02 -6.42
CA PHE A 11 1.18 -8.94 -7.10
C PHE A 11 1.16 -7.69 -6.23
N ILE A 12 1.66 -6.57 -6.77
CA ILE A 12 1.85 -5.31 -6.03
C ILE A 12 1.14 -4.18 -6.76
N THR A 13 0.24 -3.46 -6.09
CA THR A 13 -0.39 -2.24 -6.61
C THR A 13 0.33 -0.98 -6.11
N GLY A 14 0.40 0.07 -6.95
CA GLY A 14 1.16 1.28 -6.65
C GLY A 14 2.67 1.06 -6.65
N ILE A 15 3.15 0.28 -7.63
CA ILE A 15 4.52 -0.27 -7.66
C ILE A 15 5.58 0.71 -8.17
N ALA A 16 5.19 1.78 -8.89
CA ALA A 16 6.14 2.58 -9.66
C ALA A 16 7.16 3.34 -8.80
N ARG A 17 6.82 3.70 -7.55
CA ARG A 17 7.69 4.47 -6.66
C ARG A 17 7.38 4.27 -5.18
N GLY A 18 8.15 4.92 -4.29
CA GLY A 18 7.92 4.94 -2.84
C GLY A 18 7.87 3.54 -2.24
N GLN A 19 6.87 3.28 -1.37
CA GLN A 19 6.73 1.99 -0.71
C GLN A 19 6.56 0.83 -1.70
N GLY A 20 5.75 0.99 -2.75
CA GLY A 20 5.52 -0.08 -3.73
C GLY A 20 6.79 -0.52 -4.46
N ARG A 21 7.64 0.42 -4.87
CA ARG A 21 8.97 0.12 -5.44
C ARG A 21 9.85 -0.62 -4.43
N SER A 22 9.91 -0.11 -3.20
CA SER A 22 10.69 -0.73 -2.12
C SER A 22 10.20 -2.16 -1.81
N HIS A 23 8.88 -2.40 -1.82
CA HIS A 23 8.32 -3.75 -1.65
C HIS A 23 8.73 -4.67 -2.80
N ALA A 24 8.66 -4.20 -4.05
CA ALA A 24 9.07 -4.99 -5.22
C ALA A 24 10.54 -5.40 -5.14
N VAL A 25 11.43 -4.45 -4.85
CA VAL A 25 12.86 -4.70 -4.68
C VAL A 25 13.11 -5.68 -3.54
N ARG A 26 12.49 -5.47 -2.37
CA ARG A 26 12.71 -6.32 -1.19
C ARG A 26 12.21 -7.76 -1.39
N LEU A 27 11.06 -7.93 -2.04
CA LEU A 27 10.54 -9.27 -2.35
C LEU A 27 11.38 -9.96 -3.43
N ALA A 28 11.88 -9.21 -4.41
CA ALA A 28 12.80 -9.72 -5.43
C ALA A 28 14.15 -10.15 -4.82
N GLU A 29 14.74 -9.37 -3.90
CA GLU A 29 15.92 -9.76 -3.12
C GLU A 29 15.69 -11.05 -2.34
N SER A 30 14.47 -11.28 -1.89
CA SER A 30 14.05 -12.49 -1.18
C SER A 30 13.75 -13.67 -2.10
N GLY A 31 13.80 -13.50 -3.43
CA GLY A 31 13.64 -14.55 -4.44
C GLY A 31 12.29 -14.58 -5.16
N ALA A 32 11.37 -13.67 -4.91
CA ALA A 32 10.08 -13.63 -5.58
C ALA A 32 10.17 -13.00 -6.98
N ASP A 33 9.34 -13.49 -7.92
CA ASP A 33 9.01 -12.79 -9.16
C ASP A 33 7.84 -11.83 -8.92
N ILE A 34 7.70 -10.78 -9.73
CA ILE A 34 6.82 -9.65 -9.45
C ILE A 34 5.80 -9.43 -10.57
N ILE A 35 4.53 -9.26 -10.21
CA ILE A 35 3.50 -8.66 -11.06
C ILE A 35 3.21 -7.28 -10.46
N GLY A 36 3.19 -6.23 -11.27
CA GLY A 36 3.05 -4.87 -10.78
C GLY A 36 2.08 -4.02 -11.58
N VAL A 37 1.35 -3.15 -10.89
CA VAL A 37 0.47 -2.17 -11.51
C VAL A 37 0.61 -0.81 -10.84
N ASP A 38 0.60 0.25 -11.65
CA ASP A 38 0.55 1.63 -11.19
C ASP A 38 -0.26 2.46 -12.18
N ILE A 39 -0.91 3.51 -11.71
CA ILE A 39 -1.71 4.38 -12.59
C ILE A 39 -0.83 5.17 -13.55
N CYS A 40 0.37 5.57 -13.16
CA CYS A 40 1.34 6.36 -13.92
C CYS A 40 0.72 7.58 -14.62
N ALA A 41 -0.26 8.21 -14.00
CA ALA A 41 -1.01 9.34 -14.52
C ALA A 41 -1.47 10.27 -13.39
N PRO A 42 -1.63 11.57 -13.64
CA PRO A 42 -2.20 12.48 -12.66
C PRO A 42 -3.68 12.13 -12.40
N ILE A 43 -4.14 12.40 -11.17
CA ILE A 43 -5.53 12.39 -10.77
C ILE A 43 -5.92 13.83 -10.43
N GLU A 44 -7.03 14.31 -10.96
CA GLU A 44 -7.42 15.73 -10.88
C GLU A 44 -7.46 16.29 -9.45
N ASP A 45 -7.94 15.49 -8.49
CA ASP A 45 -8.08 15.91 -7.09
C ASP A 45 -6.83 15.65 -6.24
N VAL A 46 -5.72 15.24 -6.84
CA VAL A 46 -4.42 15.06 -6.17
C VAL A 46 -3.47 16.16 -6.58
N GLU A 47 -3.19 17.08 -5.68
CA GLU A 47 -2.42 18.30 -5.95
C GLU A 47 -0.89 18.12 -5.85
N TYR A 48 -0.40 16.90 -5.80
CA TYR A 48 1.03 16.57 -5.90
C TYR A 48 1.29 15.60 -7.04
N PRO A 49 2.49 15.63 -7.64
CA PRO A 49 2.81 14.75 -8.76
C PRO A 49 2.67 13.28 -8.40
N LEU A 50 1.91 12.51 -9.17
CA LEU A 50 1.86 11.05 -9.09
C LEU A 50 3.01 10.42 -9.88
N ALA A 51 3.14 9.09 -9.80
CA ALA A 51 4.14 8.33 -10.53
C ALA A 51 3.98 8.49 -12.04
N THR A 52 5.08 8.36 -12.75
CA THR A 52 5.17 8.40 -14.21
C THR A 52 5.49 7.01 -14.77
N ARG A 53 5.41 6.88 -16.10
CA ARG A 53 5.88 5.66 -16.78
C ARG A 53 7.38 5.42 -16.54
N ASP A 54 8.19 6.47 -16.51
CA ASP A 54 9.62 6.37 -16.24
C ASP A 54 9.90 5.84 -14.83
N ASP A 55 9.08 6.22 -13.85
CA ASP A 55 9.15 5.66 -12.49
C ASP A 55 8.86 4.15 -12.47
N LEU A 56 7.88 3.70 -13.26
CA LEU A 56 7.55 2.29 -13.39
C LEU A 56 8.69 1.52 -14.07
N ASP A 57 9.22 2.05 -15.15
CA ASP A 57 10.32 1.45 -15.89
C ASP A 57 11.60 1.36 -15.04
N GLU A 58 11.82 2.30 -14.14
CA GLU A 58 12.92 2.23 -13.16
C GLU A 58 12.71 1.08 -12.17
N THR A 59 11.48 0.88 -11.68
CA THR A 59 11.18 -0.26 -10.80
C THR A 59 11.42 -1.59 -11.51
N VAL A 60 11.05 -1.69 -12.79
CA VAL A 60 11.30 -2.88 -13.61
C VAL A 60 12.81 -3.17 -13.68
N LYS A 61 13.63 -2.16 -14.01
CA LYS A 61 15.09 -2.31 -14.09
C LYS A 61 15.71 -2.77 -12.77
N LEU A 62 15.23 -2.22 -11.63
CA LEU A 62 15.73 -2.60 -10.31
C LEU A 62 15.45 -4.07 -10.01
N VAL A 63 14.24 -4.56 -10.27
CA VAL A 63 13.87 -5.97 -10.07
C VAL A 63 14.65 -6.91 -11.01
N GLU A 64 14.75 -6.56 -12.29
CA GLU A 64 15.53 -7.32 -13.29
C GLU A 64 17.02 -7.34 -12.93
N GLY A 65 17.56 -6.24 -12.41
CA GLY A 65 18.95 -6.13 -11.93
C GLY A 65 19.28 -7.09 -10.77
N LEU A 66 18.27 -7.56 -10.05
CA LEU A 66 18.37 -8.60 -9.00
C LEU A 66 18.25 -10.02 -9.57
N GLY A 67 18.14 -10.16 -10.90
CA GLY A 67 17.96 -11.46 -11.56
C GLY A 67 16.56 -12.06 -11.40
N ARG A 68 15.55 -11.23 -11.05
CA ARG A 68 14.15 -11.68 -10.93
C ARG A 68 13.33 -11.18 -12.11
N ARG A 69 12.24 -11.89 -12.39
CA ARG A 69 11.32 -11.51 -13.47
C ARG A 69 10.24 -10.57 -12.93
N ILE A 70 9.85 -9.62 -13.77
CA ILE A 70 8.76 -8.70 -13.47
C ILE A 70 7.88 -8.50 -14.70
N VAL A 71 6.56 -8.54 -14.49
CA VAL A 71 5.55 -8.08 -15.45
C VAL A 71 4.83 -6.89 -14.81
N ALA A 72 5.11 -5.69 -15.29
CA ALA A 72 4.48 -4.48 -14.78
C ALA A 72 3.87 -3.65 -15.90
N ASP A 73 2.73 -3.00 -15.62
CA ASP A 73 2.12 -2.08 -16.57
C ASP A 73 1.22 -1.02 -15.89
N VAL A 74 0.75 -0.11 -16.72
CA VAL A 74 -0.20 0.93 -16.32
C VAL A 74 -1.59 0.33 -16.08
N GLY A 75 -2.20 0.69 -14.95
CA GLY A 75 -3.56 0.30 -14.61
C GLY A 75 -4.06 1.03 -13.37
N ASP A 76 -5.35 1.25 -13.31
CA ASP A 76 -6.02 1.96 -12.22
C ASP A 76 -6.77 0.96 -11.32
N VAL A 77 -6.49 0.97 -10.02
CA VAL A 77 -7.16 0.09 -9.05
C VAL A 77 -8.67 0.36 -8.91
N ARG A 78 -9.13 1.54 -9.35
CA ARG A 78 -10.57 1.89 -9.41
C ARG A 78 -11.28 1.20 -10.56
N ASP A 79 -10.56 0.87 -11.62
CA ASP A 79 -11.05 0.21 -12.83
C ASP A 79 -10.65 -1.28 -12.82
N ARG A 80 -11.64 -2.14 -12.56
CA ARG A 80 -11.40 -3.59 -12.48
C ARG A 80 -10.90 -4.20 -13.77
N ASP A 81 -11.35 -3.71 -14.93
CA ASP A 81 -10.94 -4.26 -16.23
C ASP A 81 -9.48 -3.91 -16.53
N SER A 82 -9.09 -2.67 -16.22
CA SER A 82 -7.70 -2.22 -16.30
C SER A 82 -6.77 -3.03 -15.39
N LEU A 83 -7.19 -3.22 -14.13
CA LEU A 83 -6.45 -4.01 -13.15
C LEU A 83 -6.33 -5.49 -13.56
N ASP A 84 -7.43 -6.09 -14.04
CA ASP A 84 -7.50 -7.49 -14.49
C ASP A 84 -6.59 -7.75 -15.70
N ALA A 85 -6.50 -6.81 -16.63
CA ALA A 85 -5.66 -6.95 -17.80
C ALA A 85 -4.17 -7.12 -17.43
N VAL A 86 -3.67 -6.30 -16.50
CA VAL A 86 -2.28 -6.39 -16.01
C VAL A 86 -2.07 -7.69 -15.24
N TYR A 87 -3.01 -8.00 -14.33
CA TYR A 87 -2.95 -9.21 -13.52
C TYR A 87 -2.92 -10.48 -14.37
N LYS A 88 -3.84 -10.62 -15.32
CA LYS A 88 -3.90 -11.80 -16.21
C LYS A 88 -2.64 -11.99 -17.05
N ARG A 89 -2.05 -10.88 -17.52
CA ARG A 89 -0.80 -10.96 -18.27
C ARG A 89 0.34 -11.50 -17.38
N GLY A 90 0.46 -10.99 -16.14
CA GLY A 90 1.45 -11.49 -15.20
C GLY A 90 1.20 -12.93 -14.77
N LEU A 91 -0.06 -13.29 -14.50
CA LEU A 91 -0.45 -14.66 -14.17
C LEU A 91 -0.16 -15.63 -15.34
N GLY A 92 -0.40 -15.19 -16.58
CA GLY A 92 -0.06 -15.98 -17.78
C GLY A 92 1.44 -16.23 -17.93
N GLU A 93 2.29 -15.27 -17.54
CA GLU A 93 3.74 -15.40 -17.58
C GLU A 93 4.29 -16.33 -16.48
N PHE A 94 3.78 -16.21 -15.26
CA PHE A 94 4.33 -16.90 -14.09
C PHE A 94 3.58 -18.18 -13.71
N GLY A 95 2.33 -18.31 -14.12
CA GLY A 95 1.49 -19.48 -13.86
C GLY A 95 1.01 -19.62 -12.39
N ARG A 96 1.36 -18.69 -11.51
CA ARG A 96 1.02 -18.72 -10.08
C ARG A 96 0.93 -17.32 -9.46
N LEU A 97 0.32 -17.27 -8.29
CA LEU A 97 0.30 -16.11 -7.41
C LEU A 97 0.35 -16.60 -5.96
N ASP A 98 1.25 -16.04 -5.15
CA ASP A 98 1.44 -16.41 -3.75
C ASP A 98 1.15 -15.26 -2.79
N PHE A 99 1.49 -14.04 -3.22
CA PHE A 99 1.38 -12.86 -2.37
C PHE A 99 0.65 -11.72 -3.07
N VAL A 100 -0.17 -11.01 -2.33
CA VAL A 100 -0.86 -9.79 -2.79
C VAL A 100 -0.50 -8.64 -1.87
N ILE A 101 0.07 -7.58 -2.43
CA ILE A 101 0.41 -6.35 -1.70
C ILE A 101 -0.49 -5.24 -2.23
N ALA A 102 -1.64 -5.05 -1.58
CA ALA A 102 -2.60 -4.00 -1.90
C ALA A 102 -2.10 -2.68 -1.28
N ASN A 103 -1.22 -2.00 -2.02
CA ASN A 103 -0.47 -0.83 -1.54
C ASN A 103 -0.86 0.48 -2.23
N ALA A 104 -1.42 0.46 -3.43
CA ALA A 104 -1.80 1.69 -4.16
C ALA A 104 -2.61 2.65 -3.29
N GLY A 105 -2.25 3.93 -3.33
CA GLY A 105 -2.91 4.93 -2.52
C GLY A 105 -2.56 6.35 -2.90
N VAL A 106 -3.45 7.26 -2.51
CA VAL A 106 -3.33 8.72 -2.65
C VAL A 106 -3.65 9.40 -1.33
N MET A 107 -3.20 10.64 -1.16
CA MET A 107 -3.40 11.42 0.06
C MET A 107 -3.87 12.85 -0.27
N PRO A 108 -5.12 13.05 -0.76
CA PRO A 108 -5.68 14.37 -1.07
C PRO A 108 -6.19 15.06 0.21
N VAL A 109 -5.32 15.19 1.21
CA VAL A 109 -5.68 15.66 2.56
C VAL A 109 -5.26 17.10 2.84
N PHE A 110 -4.45 17.67 1.94
CA PHE A 110 -3.92 19.02 2.02
C PHE A 110 -4.22 19.77 0.70
N GLY A 111 -4.11 21.10 0.75
CA GLY A 111 -4.40 21.97 -0.38
C GLY A 111 -5.89 22.35 -0.47
N PRO A 112 -6.25 23.27 -1.39
CA PRO A 112 -7.61 23.78 -1.56
C PRO A 112 -8.64 22.68 -1.85
N ARG A 113 -8.29 21.70 -2.67
CA ARG A 113 -9.20 20.61 -3.05
C ARG A 113 -9.51 19.64 -1.92
N ALA A 114 -8.67 19.57 -0.88
CA ALA A 114 -8.94 18.73 0.29
C ALA A 114 -10.29 19.04 0.96
N ASN A 115 -10.82 20.27 0.78
CA ASN A 115 -12.11 20.70 1.30
C ASN A 115 -13.29 20.48 0.32
N GLU A 116 -13.04 19.88 -0.84
CA GLU A 116 -14.08 19.47 -1.79
C GLU A 116 -14.54 18.04 -1.47
N PHE A 117 -15.84 17.78 -1.62
CA PHE A 117 -16.40 16.44 -1.38
C PHE A 117 -15.82 15.37 -2.32
N ALA A 118 -15.33 15.79 -3.49
CA ALA A 118 -14.62 14.93 -4.43
C ALA A 118 -13.39 14.25 -3.81
N SER A 119 -12.66 14.93 -2.92
CA SER A 119 -11.51 14.35 -2.20
C SER A 119 -11.92 13.24 -1.23
N TRP A 120 -13.08 13.36 -0.58
CA TRP A 120 -13.66 12.25 0.19
C TRP A 120 -13.93 11.04 -0.70
N GLN A 121 -14.65 11.25 -1.82
CA GLN A 121 -15.00 10.17 -2.73
C GLN A 121 -13.75 9.51 -3.32
N LEU A 122 -12.76 10.30 -3.75
CA LEU A 122 -11.49 9.79 -4.27
C LEU A 122 -10.77 8.89 -3.25
N CYS A 123 -10.75 9.29 -1.96
CA CYS A 123 -10.18 8.43 -0.92
C CYS A 123 -10.89 7.08 -0.83
N LEU A 124 -12.22 7.06 -0.87
CA LEU A 124 -12.98 5.80 -0.83
C LEU A 124 -12.73 4.96 -2.09
N ASP A 125 -12.70 5.58 -3.26
CA ASP A 125 -12.56 4.88 -4.53
C ASP A 125 -11.16 4.23 -4.66
N VAL A 126 -10.09 4.96 -4.32
CA VAL A 126 -8.73 4.45 -4.43
C VAL A 126 -8.37 3.56 -3.24
N LEU A 127 -8.54 4.08 -2.00
CA LEU A 127 -7.97 3.46 -0.82
C LEU A 127 -8.81 2.30 -0.26
N LEU A 128 -10.12 2.28 -0.50
CA LEU A 128 -11.00 1.23 -0.02
C LEU A 128 -11.50 0.33 -1.16
N THR A 129 -12.16 0.91 -2.16
CA THR A 129 -12.70 0.16 -3.30
C THR A 129 -11.56 -0.43 -4.14
N GLY A 130 -10.48 0.32 -4.38
CA GLY A 130 -9.31 -0.18 -5.12
C GLY A 130 -8.63 -1.37 -4.43
N VAL A 131 -8.56 -1.35 -3.10
CA VAL A 131 -8.05 -2.51 -2.33
C VAL A 131 -9.02 -3.70 -2.43
N LEU A 132 -10.33 -3.46 -2.31
CA LEU A 132 -11.34 -4.51 -2.51
C LEU A 132 -11.21 -5.13 -3.91
N ASN A 133 -11.11 -4.32 -4.97
CA ASN A 133 -10.91 -4.80 -6.33
C ASN A 133 -9.65 -5.67 -6.45
N THR A 134 -8.55 -5.23 -5.83
CA THR A 134 -7.26 -5.96 -5.84
C THR A 134 -7.40 -7.34 -5.19
N VAL A 135 -8.01 -7.42 -4.02
CA VAL A 135 -8.17 -8.68 -3.28
C VAL A 135 -9.16 -9.60 -3.99
N GLU A 136 -10.34 -9.08 -4.41
CA GLU A 136 -11.38 -9.87 -5.12
C GLU A 136 -10.91 -10.45 -6.46
N LEU A 137 -10.03 -9.75 -7.15
CA LEU A 137 -9.44 -10.23 -8.39
C LEU A 137 -8.47 -11.39 -8.17
N THR A 138 -7.77 -11.42 -7.05
CA THR A 138 -6.55 -12.22 -6.89
C THR A 138 -6.70 -13.43 -5.96
N TYR A 139 -7.50 -13.33 -4.89
CA TYR A 139 -7.54 -14.36 -3.85
C TYR A 139 -7.97 -15.74 -4.36
N LYS A 140 -8.86 -15.79 -5.36
CA LYS A 140 -9.39 -17.04 -5.91
C LYS A 140 -8.28 -17.90 -6.54
N GLN A 141 -7.32 -17.26 -7.23
CA GLN A 141 -6.16 -17.94 -7.78
C GLN A 141 -5.33 -18.62 -6.68
N ILE A 142 -5.10 -17.93 -5.56
CA ILE A 142 -4.35 -18.51 -4.44
C ILE A 142 -5.13 -19.69 -3.81
N VAL A 143 -6.46 -19.57 -3.70
CA VAL A 143 -7.32 -20.66 -3.22
C VAL A 143 -7.23 -21.88 -4.13
N GLU A 144 -7.33 -21.68 -5.45
CA GLU A 144 -7.28 -22.75 -6.45
C GLU A 144 -5.93 -23.47 -6.48
N GLN A 145 -4.83 -22.78 -6.24
CA GLN A 145 -3.50 -23.37 -6.14
C GLN A 145 -3.36 -24.30 -4.93
N GLY A 146 -4.03 -24.02 -3.81
CA GLY A 146 -4.01 -24.85 -2.62
C GLY A 146 -2.73 -24.78 -1.78
N ASP A 147 -1.76 -23.95 -2.14
CA ASP A 147 -0.46 -23.83 -1.45
C ASP A 147 -0.50 -22.86 -0.25
N GLY A 148 -1.63 -22.17 -0.05
CA GLY A 148 -1.71 -21.03 0.87
C GLY A 148 -1.10 -19.77 0.29
N GLY A 149 -1.01 -18.71 1.09
CA GLY A 149 -0.46 -17.43 0.63
C GLY A 149 -0.57 -16.31 1.66
N SER A 150 -0.24 -15.08 1.24
CA SER A 150 -0.33 -13.90 2.09
C SER A 150 -0.87 -12.70 1.34
N ILE A 151 -1.84 -12.02 1.94
CA ILE A 151 -2.40 -10.74 1.48
C ILE A 151 -2.02 -9.67 2.50
N VAL A 152 -1.28 -8.67 2.06
CA VAL A 152 -0.84 -7.54 2.88
C VAL A 152 -1.52 -6.28 2.36
N ILE A 153 -2.23 -5.59 3.24
CA ILE A 153 -3.01 -4.39 2.90
C ILE A 153 -2.36 -3.18 3.57
N THR A 154 -1.90 -2.21 2.79
CA THR A 154 -1.33 -0.97 3.30
C THR A 154 -2.43 -0.04 3.82
N SER A 155 -2.61 -0.03 5.14
CA SER A 155 -3.44 0.92 5.84
C SER A 155 -2.62 2.16 6.26
N SER A 156 -2.79 2.67 7.48
CA SER A 156 -2.09 3.83 8.02
C SER A 156 -2.29 3.92 9.53
N MET A 157 -1.43 4.66 10.23
CA MET A 157 -1.69 5.10 11.61
C MET A 157 -3.02 5.87 11.72
N ALA A 158 -3.46 6.54 10.65
CA ALA A 158 -4.73 7.27 10.57
C ALA A 158 -5.97 6.38 10.69
N ALA A 159 -5.83 5.06 10.55
CA ALA A 159 -6.90 4.10 10.83
C ALA A 159 -7.10 3.83 12.32
N LEU A 160 -6.09 4.12 13.15
CA LEU A 160 -6.01 3.66 14.54
C LEU A 160 -6.09 4.78 15.56
N LYS A 161 -5.95 6.04 15.14
CA LYS A 161 -6.12 7.22 16.00
C LYS A 161 -6.74 8.38 15.23
N PRO A 162 -7.37 9.35 15.95
CA PRO A 162 -7.85 10.57 15.33
C PRO A 162 -6.68 11.39 14.72
N MET A 163 -6.86 11.88 13.50
CA MET A 163 -5.89 12.73 12.82
C MET A 163 -6.22 14.22 12.90
N MET A 164 -7.43 14.56 13.35
CA MET A 164 -7.88 15.93 13.57
C MET A 164 -7.86 16.25 15.07
N ARG A 165 -7.20 17.35 15.43
CA ARG A 165 -7.11 17.84 16.80
C ARG A 165 -7.96 19.06 17.04
N THR A 166 -8.11 19.90 16.03
CA THR A 166 -8.86 21.15 16.08
C THR A 166 -9.82 21.22 14.89
N GLU A 167 -10.81 22.11 14.97
CA GLU A 167 -11.76 22.35 13.87
C GLU A 167 -11.05 22.84 12.60
N SER A 168 -9.93 23.55 12.75
CA SER A 168 -9.12 24.03 11.61
C SER A 168 -8.43 22.92 10.82
N SER A 169 -8.30 21.70 11.38
CA SER A 169 -7.76 20.54 10.66
C SER A 169 -8.82 19.76 9.87
N HIS A 170 -10.08 20.21 9.92
CA HIS A 170 -11.17 19.55 9.18
C HIS A 170 -10.95 19.68 7.67
N SER A 171 -11.01 18.55 6.97
CA SER A 171 -11.16 18.49 5.51
C SER A 171 -11.87 17.20 5.10
N TYR A 172 -12.57 17.23 3.97
CA TYR A 172 -13.19 16.03 3.40
C TYR A 172 -12.14 14.99 3.00
N GLY A 173 -10.98 15.43 2.51
CA GLY A 173 -9.88 14.54 2.17
C GLY A 173 -9.33 13.80 3.39
N LEU A 174 -9.10 14.49 4.53
CA LEU A 174 -8.59 13.84 5.74
C LEU A 174 -9.61 12.89 6.36
N LEU A 175 -10.90 13.27 6.36
CA LEU A 175 -12.00 12.38 6.78
C LEU A 175 -12.09 11.13 5.89
N GLY A 176 -12.06 11.31 4.57
CA GLY A 176 -12.12 10.22 3.60
C GLY A 176 -10.93 9.27 3.71
N TYR A 177 -9.73 9.85 3.85
CA TYR A 177 -8.51 9.08 4.07
C TYR A 177 -8.60 8.21 5.33
N SER A 178 -8.91 8.82 6.46
CA SER A 178 -9.01 8.11 7.75
C SER A 178 -10.11 7.05 7.74
N ALA A 179 -11.28 7.37 7.18
CA ALA A 179 -12.40 6.43 7.07
C ALA A 179 -12.06 5.24 6.16
N ALA A 180 -11.46 5.49 5.00
CA ALA A 180 -11.03 4.43 4.08
C ALA A 180 -9.99 3.51 4.75
N LYS A 181 -8.95 4.10 5.37
CA LYS A 181 -7.89 3.34 6.04
C LYS A 181 -8.41 2.54 7.24
N ALA A 182 -9.37 3.06 8.00
CA ALA A 182 -10.06 2.32 9.07
C ALA A 182 -10.92 1.18 8.52
N GLY A 183 -11.62 1.41 7.41
CA GLY A 183 -12.40 0.38 6.72
C GLY A 183 -11.57 -0.83 6.28
N LEU A 184 -10.30 -0.62 5.90
CA LEU A 184 -9.38 -1.69 5.54
C LEU A 184 -9.10 -2.67 6.68
N VAL A 185 -9.10 -2.22 7.93
CA VAL A 185 -8.91 -3.09 9.09
C VAL A 185 -10.03 -4.12 9.18
N ASN A 186 -11.29 -3.68 9.02
CA ASN A 186 -12.43 -4.59 9.03
C ASN A 186 -12.43 -5.49 7.79
N LEU A 187 -12.13 -4.94 6.62
CA LEU A 187 -12.02 -5.71 5.37
C LEU A 187 -11.01 -6.86 5.54
N ALA A 188 -9.81 -6.56 6.04
CA ALA A 188 -8.76 -7.55 6.27
C ALA A 188 -9.18 -8.64 7.26
N ARG A 189 -9.86 -8.29 8.35
CA ARG A 189 -10.36 -9.25 9.35
C ARG A 189 -11.36 -10.22 8.75
N ASN A 190 -12.27 -9.73 7.89
CA ASN A 190 -13.24 -10.59 7.20
C ASN A 190 -12.56 -11.56 6.24
N TYR A 191 -11.63 -11.08 5.41
CA TYR A 191 -10.84 -11.94 4.53
C TYR A 191 -9.96 -12.92 5.31
N ALA A 192 -9.31 -12.49 6.38
CA ALA A 192 -8.53 -13.38 7.24
C ALA A 192 -9.39 -14.53 7.79
N SER A 193 -10.63 -14.25 8.20
CA SER A 193 -11.55 -15.25 8.71
C SER A 193 -11.97 -16.28 7.66
N ILE A 194 -12.40 -15.82 6.47
CA ILE A 194 -12.92 -16.75 5.44
C ILE A 194 -11.82 -17.48 4.67
N LEU A 195 -10.61 -16.90 4.58
CA LEU A 195 -9.50 -17.47 3.81
C LEU A 195 -8.55 -18.35 4.65
N ALA A 196 -8.69 -18.34 5.98
CA ALA A 196 -7.84 -19.12 6.90
C ALA A 196 -7.87 -20.63 6.59
N VAL A 197 -9.02 -21.17 6.21
CA VAL A 197 -9.18 -22.59 5.84
C VAL A 197 -8.34 -22.98 4.62
N HIS A 198 -7.98 -22.00 3.79
CA HIS A 198 -7.10 -22.17 2.63
C HIS A 198 -5.64 -21.85 2.95
N ARG A 199 -5.29 -21.62 4.23
CA ARG A 199 -3.95 -21.18 4.67
C ARG A 199 -3.49 -19.87 4.04
N ILE A 200 -4.44 -18.99 3.70
CA ILE A 200 -4.18 -17.64 3.21
C ILE A 200 -4.28 -16.68 4.39
N ARG A 201 -3.21 -15.98 4.66
CA ARG A 201 -3.12 -14.99 5.74
C ARG A 201 -3.43 -13.59 5.18
N VAL A 202 -4.16 -12.79 5.95
CA VAL A 202 -4.50 -11.42 5.57
C VAL A 202 -4.21 -10.49 6.75
N ASN A 203 -3.34 -9.50 6.53
CA ASN A 203 -2.93 -8.55 7.57
C ASN A 203 -2.89 -7.13 7.03
N THR A 204 -3.05 -6.14 7.91
CA THR A 204 -2.89 -4.72 7.57
C THR A 204 -1.57 -4.19 8.10
N LEU A 205 -0.93 -3.31 7.30
CA LEU A 205 0.22 -2.50 7.72
C LEU A 205 -0.22 -1.08 8.06
N HIS A 206 0.31 -0.54 9.15
CA HIS A 206 -0.03 0.79 9.65
C HIS A 206 1.25 1.63 9.82
N PRO A 207 1.79 2.16 8.72
CA PRO A 207 2.92 3.08 8.78
C PRO A 207 2.52 4.42 9.41
N THR A 208 3.51 5.10 9.99
CA THR A 208 3.50 6.56 10.20
C THR A 208 3.88 7.28 8.89
N SER A 209 4.41 8.49 8.96
CA SER A 209 5.01 9.16 7.81
C SER A 209 6.16 8.33 7.26
N VAL A 210 6.15 8.08 5.95
CA VAL A 210 7.18 7.29 5.25
C VAL A 210 7.88 8.20 4.25
N ASN A 211 9.22 8.21 4.23
CA ASN A 211 10.04 9.00 3.33
C ASN A 211 9.76 8.65 1.86
N THR A 212 8.81 9.33 1.26
CA THR A 212 8.34 9.08 -0.11
C THR A 212 7.90 10.38 -0.79
N PRO A 213 7.80 10.43 -2.13
CA PRO A 213 7.25 11.60 -2.83
C PRO A 213 5.81 11.98 -2.43
N MET A 214 5.07 11.08 -1.76
CA MET A 214 3.75 11.40 -1.24
C MET A 214 3.80 12.45 -0.12
N ILE A 215 4.87 12.47 0.68
CA ILE A 215 5.05 13.45 1.77
C ILE A 215 6.18 14.46 1.48
N HIS A 216 7.05 14.20 0.52
CA HIS A 216 8.09 15.12 0.07
C HIS A 216 7.69 15.79 -1.26
N ASN A 217 6.91 16.86 -1.16
CA ASN A 217 6.47 17.66 -2.29
C ASN A 217 6.11 19.09 -1.85
N GLU A 218 6.09 20.01 -2.79
CA GLU A 218 5.86 21.44 -2.53
C GLU A 218 4.53 21.72 -1.80
N MET A 219 3.48 20.94 -2.06
CA MET A 219 2.18 21.14 -1.40
C MET A 219 2.29 20.85 0.11
N ILE A 220 2.93 19.75 0.46
CA ILE A 220 3.16 19.36 1.86
C ILE A 220 4.07 20.39 2.55
N GLU A 221 5.17 20.82 1.90
CA GLU A 221 6.07 21.83 2.44
C GLU A 221 5.35 23.15 2.75
N ARG A 222 4.49 23.62 1.84
CA ARG A 222 3.63 24.80 2.07
C ARG A 222 2.67 24.61 3.23
N HIS A 223 2.07 23.41 3.34
CA HIS A 223 1.17 23.10 4.46
C HIS A 223 1.92 23.13 5.80
N TRP A 224 3.10 22.50 5.88
CA TRP A 224 3.91 22.47 7.11
C TRP A 224 4.34 23.87 7.54
N ALA A 225 4.66 24.75 6.60
CA ALA A 225 5.05 26.13 6.89
C ALA A 225 3.93 26.97 7.55
N THR A 226 2.67 26.56 7.40
CA THR A 226 1.49 27.29 7.90
C THR A 226 0.62 26.48 8.85
N ALA A 227 0.98 25.22 9.13
CA ALA A 227 0.19 24.32 9.96
C ALA A 227 0.15 24.77 11.43
N ASP A 228 -1.02 24.60 12.05
CA ASP A 228 -1.18 24.78 13.47
C ASP A 228 -0.32 23.77 14.23
N PRO A 229 0.56 24.22 15.16
CA PRO A 229 1.41 23.33 15.94
C PRO A 229 0.64 22.23 16.71
N GLU A 230 -0.60 22.48 17.12
CA GLU A 230 -1.41 21.49 17.81
C GLU A 230 -1.81 20.35 16.84
N ASN A 231 -2.15 20.67 15.59
CA ASN A 231 -2.44 19.67 14.56
C ASN A 231 -1.20 18.85 14.19
N MET A 232 -0.01 19.43 14.27
CA MET A 232 1.25 18.74 14.00
C MET A 232 1.58 17.66 15.05
N GLN A 233 1.04 17.78 16.27
CA GLN A 233 1.30 16.79 17.33
C GLN A 233 0.79 15.39 16.99
N VAL A 234 -0.17 15.25 16.05
CA VAL A 234 -0.64 13.91 15.62
C VAL A 234 0.46 13.09 14.94
N LEU A 235 1.49 13.76 14.41
CA LEU A 235 2.60 13.11 13.70
C LEU A 235 3.79 12.79 14.61
N VAL A 236 3.74 13.20 15.89
CA VAL A 236 4.84 12.97 16.82
C VAL A 236 4.93 11.48 17.17
N SER A 237 6.08 10.91 16.94
CA SER A 237 6.40 9.52 17.26
C SER A 237 7.03 9.39 18.66
N ALA A 238 6.91 8.22 19.31
CA ALA A 238 7.56 7.95 20.60
C ALA A 238 9.08 7.74 20.43
N ILE A 239 9.48 7.06 19.35
CA ILE A 239 10.88 7.07 18.90
C ILE A 239 11.08 8.41 18.18
N PRO A 240 12.13 9.19 18.50
CA PRO A 240 12.29 10.56 17.99
C PRO A 240 12.76 10.59 16.53
N VAL A 241 11.89 10.15 15.63
CA VAL A 241 12.06 10.23 14.18
C VAL A 241 10.88 10.97 13.56
N MET A 242 11.13 11.72 12.51
CA MET A 242 10.08 12.43 11.78
C MET A 242 9.31 11.49 10.84
N GLU A 243 10.01 10.52 10.29
CA GLU A 243 9.52 9.56 9.32
C GLU A 243 10.33 8.25 9.41
N VAL A 244 9.79 7.20 8.81
CA VAL A 244 10.48 5.92 8.61
C VAL A 244 10.79 5.73 7.13
N GLU A 245 11.75 4.86 6.81
CA GLU A 245 12.11 4.60 5.43
C GLU A 245 11.17 3.55 4.78
N PRO A 246 10.96 3.59 3.46
CA PRO A 246 10.20 2.56 2.75
C PRO A 246 10.70 1.14 3.00
N GLU A 247 12.02 0.98 3.20
CA GLU A 247 12.70 -0.28 3.49
C GLU A 247 12.29 -0.88 4.83
N ASP A 248 11.99 -0.04 5.84
CA ASP A 248 11.49 -0.48 7.14
C ASP A 248 10.13 -1.16 6.99
N ILE A 249 9.27 -0.57 6.15
CA ILE A 249 7.94 -1.14 5.84
C ILE A 249 8.10 -2.41 5.01
N SER A 250 9.02 -2.40 4.04
CA SER A 250 9.25 -3.54 3.14
C SER A 250 9.83 -4.76 3.88
N ALA A 251 10.59 -4.55 4.95
CA ALA A 251 11.06 -5.63 5.82
C ALA A 251 9.89 -6.37 6.47
N ALA A 252 8.88 -5.64 6.95
CA ALA A 252 7.65 -6.26 7.49
C ALA A 252 6.83 -6.96 6.40
N VAL A 253 6.74 -6.40 5.18
CA VAL A 253 6.08 -7.06 4.04
C VAL A 253 6.76 -8.39 3.72
N ALA A 254 8.09 -8.42 3.62
CA ALA A 254 8.83 -9.64 3.34
C ALA A 254 8.63 -10.71 4.44
N TRP A 255 8.63 -10.30 5.71
CA TRP A 255 8.30 -11.20 6.82
C TRP A 255 6.87 -11.72 6.73
N LEU A 256 5.89 -10.87 6.44
CA LEU A 256 4.48 -11.27 6.25
C LEU A 256 4.28 -12.20 5.05
N CYS A 257 5.14 -12.17 4.06
CA CYS A 257 5.12 -13.09 2.92
C CYS A 257 5.84 -14.41 3.21
N SER A 258 6.74 -14.45 4.20
CA SER A 258 7.51 -15.65 4.54
C SER A 258 6.76 -16.63 5.44
N ASP A 259 7.31 -17.85 5.58
CA ASP A 259 6.80 -18.89 6.47
C ASP A 259 7.03 -18.55 7.96
N ASP A 260 7.91 -17.59 8.27
CA ASP A 260 8.14 -17.14 9.65
C ASP A 260 6.89 -16.50 10.27
N SER A 261 5.96 -16.03 9.43
CA SER A 261 4.66 -15.47 9.84
C SER A 261 3.48 -16.42 9.60
N ARG A 262 3.71 -17.73 9.43
CA ARG A 262 2.68 -18.71 9.02
C ARG A 262 1.42 -18.78 9.90
N TYR A 263 1.49 -18.31 11.14
CA TYR A 263 0.36 -18.28 12.09
C TYR A 263 -0.12 -16.84 12.38
N PHE A 264 0.31 -15.87 11.58
CA PHE A 264 0.02 -14.47 11.80
C PHE A 264 -1.02 -13.99 10.75
N THR A 265 -2.29 -13.88 11.15
CA THR A 265 -3.40 -13.44 10.28
C THR A 265 -4.43 -12.62 11.05
N GLY A 266 -5.12 -11.69 10.38
CA GLY A 266 -6.13 -10.81 10.97
C GLY A 266 -5.56 -9.69 11.85
N ASN A 267 -4.26 -9.42 11.76
CA ASN A 267 -3.54 -8.51 12.65
C ASN A 267 -3.28 -7.15 12.00
N GLU A 268 -3.10 -6.16 12.87
CA GLU A 268 -2.68 -4.81 12.57
C GLU A 268 -1.18 -4.66 12.89
N VAL A 269 -0.35 -4.62 11.86
CA VAL A 269 1.11 -4.49 12.01
C VAL A 269 1.48 -3.01 11.98
N ARG A 270 1.93 -2.49 13.10
CA ARG A 270 2.28 -1.07 13.26
C ARG A 270 3.77 -0.87 13.06
N ILE A 271 4.14 -0.12 12.03
CA ILE A 271 5.51 0.34 11.77
C ILE A 271 5.43 1.87 11.85
N ASP A 272 5.20 2.38 13.04
CA ASP A 272 4.81 3.77 13.27
C ASP A 272 5.71 4.53 14.26
N ALA A 273 6.86 3.96 14.60
CA ALA A 273 7.78 4.52 15.59
C ALA A 273 7.07 4.93 16.91
N GLY A 274 5.95 4.26 17.24
CA GLY A 274 5.14 4.54 18.41
C GLY A 274 4.25 5.78 18.28
N ALA A 275 3.94 6.25 17.07
CA ALA A 275 3.06 7.40 16.85
C ALA A 275 1.64 7.19 17.40
N ASN A 276 1.16 5.95 17.46
CA ASN A 276 -0.13 5.61 18.05
C ASN A 276 -0.14 5.55 19.59
N LEU A 277 1.00 5.80 20.25
CA LEU A 277 1.11 5.90 21.71
C LEU A 277 0.98 7.34 22.20
N ARG A 278 0.89 8.35 21.31
CA ARG A 278 0.91 9.79 21.58
C ARG A 278 -0.42 10.49 21.26
#